data_8b49d3d9807cbe050a161167c5eb4892
#
_entry.id   8b49d3d9807cbe050a161167c5eb4892
#
_cell.length_a   1.000
_cell.length_b   1.000
_cell.length_c   1.000
_cell.angle_alpha   90.00
_cell.angle_beta   90.00
_cell.angle_gamma   90.00
#
_symmetry.space_group_name_H-M   'P 1'
#
loop_
_entity.id
_entity.type
_entity.pdbx_description
1 polymer ?
#
loop_
_entity_poly.entity_id
_entity_poly.type
_entity_poly.pdbx_seq_one_letter_code
_entity_poly.pdbx_strand_id
1 'polypeptide(L)'
;MEDTQLGDHWTYEFRDDISGDVKSVLTHTVTDLTDSQIGVRITRAGNANSGYQTFDRSWNVINSGVSRYAPNDGTGIRAPLAVGKTWSFKSNDINGTSGFSGRRSGTSKVTTQENITTPAGTFDTFRIETSIQIQNANNATDKAQVVMQTWYAPAIDHWVKRSFLLRSDSRVREKNTVELVEYGRR
;
A
#
# COMPACT_ATOMS: atom_id res chain seq x y z
N MET A 1 14.08 -15.13 1.53
CA MET A 1 13.57 -13.75 1.55
C MET A 1 14.76 -12.87 1.82
N GLU A 2 15.14 -12.05 0.86
CA GLU A 2 16.24 -11.10 1.05
C GLU A 2 15.70 -9.86 1.72
N ASP A 3 16.38 -9.40 2.78
CA ASP A 3 16.00 -8.19 3.48
C ASP A 3 16.14 -6.95 2.59
N THR A 4 15.19 -6.02 2.73
CA THR A 4 15.24 -4.71 2.07
C THR A 4 16.52 -3.96 2.40
N GLN A 5 17.13 -3.33 1.40
CA GLN A 5 18.37 -2.56 1.52
C GLN A 5 18.25 -1.14 0.99
N LEU A 6 19.18 -0.27 1.39
CA LEU A 6 19.26 1.09 0.85
C LEU A 6 19.53 1.04 -0.65
N GLY A 7 18.74 1.79 -1.42
CA GLY A 7 18.84 1.86 -2.87
C GLY A 7 17.96 0.83 -3.60
N ASP A 8 17.35 -0.12 -2.90
CA ASP A 8 16.32 -0.97 -3.49
C ASP A 8 15.20 -0.08 -4.04
N HIS A 9 14.69 -0.42 -5.22
CA HIS A 9 13.66 0.39 -5.85
C HIS A 9 12.66 -0.45 -6.63
N TRP A 10 11.43 0.07 -6.71
CA TRP A 10 10.30 -0.51 -7.43
C TRP A 10 9.58 0.59 -8.20
N THR A 11 9.39 0.40 -9.50
CA THR A 11 8.67 1.32 -10.38
C THR A 11 7.30 0.73 -10.71
N TYR A 12 6.26 1.52 -10.50
CA TYR A 12 4.87 1.13 -10.69
C TYR A 12 4.18 2.02 -11.71
N GLU A 13 3.33 1.40 -12.55
CA GLU A 13 2.30 2.08 -13.29
C GLU A 13 1.04 2.16 -12.43
N PHE A 14 0.53 3.38 -12.24
CA PHE A 14 -0.73 3.66 -11.58
C PHE A 14 -1.82 3.89 -12.62
N ARG A 15 -2.86 3.06 -12.61
CA ARG A 15 -4.00 3.10 -13.54
C ARG A 15 -5.28 3.40 -12.77
N ASP A 16 -6.06 4.35 -13.29
CA ASP A 16 -7.43 4.60 -12.87
C ASP A 16 -8.35 3.60 -13.59
N ASP A 17 -8.97 2.68 -12.85
CA ASP A 17 -9.83 1.64 -13.42
C ASP A 17 -11.23 2.16 -13.79
N ILE A 18 -11.58 3.40 -13.44
CA ILE A 18 -12.85 4.03 -13.83
C ILE A 18 -12.70 4.61 -15.24
N SER A 19 -11.63 5.35 -15.50
CA SER A 19 -11.36 5.93 -16.84
C SER A 19 -10.57 5.00 -17.77
N GLY A 20 -9.83 4.04 -17.20
CA GLY A 20 -8.91 3.17 -17.91
C GLY A 20 -7.54 3.80 -18.19
N ASP A 21 -7.32 5.04 -17.75
CA ASP A 21 -6.10 5.80 -18.05
C ASP A 21 -4.96 5.46 -17.08
N VAL A 22 -3.74 5.46 -17.61
CA VAL A 22 -2.52 5.54 -16.81
C VAL A 22 -2.37 6.98 -16.31
N LYS A 23 -2.44 7.15 -14.99
CA LYS A 23 -2.33 8.48 -14.36
C LYS A 23 -0.90 8.86 -14.01
N SER A 24 -0.06 7.89 -13.73
CA SER A 24 1.34 8.14 -13.39
C SER A 24 2.18 6.87 -13.40
N VAL A 25 3.48 7.07 -13.53
CA VAL A 25 4.51 6.08 -13.25
C VAL A 25 5.31 6.58 -12.05
N LEU A 26 5.37 5.77 -10.99
CA LEU A 26 5.96 6.12 -9.71
C LEU A 26 7.12 5.18 -9.39
N THR A 27 8.27 5.73 -9.05
CA THR A 27 9.41 4.96 -8.54
C THR A 27 9.54 5.18 -7.03
N HIS A 28 9.48 4.09 -6.29
CA HIS A 28 9.72 4.00 -4.86
C HIS A 28 11.16 3.59 -4.63
N THR A 29 11.96 4.40 -3.97
CA THR A 29 13.38 4.10 -3.67
C THR A 29 13.61 4.14 -2.17
N VAL A 30 14.20 3.10 -1.61
CA VAL A 30 14.59 3.06 -0.18
C VAL A 30 15.76 4.02 0.03
N THR A 31 15.53 5.07 0.81
CA THR A 31 16.53 6.10 1.10
C THR A 31 16.98 6.09 2.56
N ASP A 32 16.19 5.50 3.45
CA ASP A 32 16.49 5.41 4.86
C ASP A 32 16.08 4.04 5.39
N LEU A 33 16.92 3.46 6.23
CA LEU A 33 16.69 2.15 6.79
C LEU A 33 17.21 2.10 8.23
N THR A 34 16.31 1.74 9.15
CA THR A 34 16.62 1.50 10.57
C THR A 34 16.12 0.12 10.99
N ASP A 35 16.38 -0.29 12.22
CA ASP A 35 15.89 -1.56 12.77
C ASP A 35 14.35 -1.63 12.81
N SER A 36 13.66 -0.48 12.86
CA SER A 36 12.20 -0.40 13.01
C SER A 36 11.46 0.21 11.81
N GLN A 37 12.16 0.92 10.92
CA GLN A 37 11.51 1.69 9.86
C GLN A 37 12.25 1.62 8.52
N ILE A 38 11.49 1.82 7.46
CA ILE A 38 11.93 1.96 6.07
C ILE A 38 11.44 3.30 5.57
N GLY A 39 12.36 4.17 5.15
CA GLY A 39 12.05 5.44 4.50
C GLY A 39 12.13 5.29 2.98
N VAL A 40 11.09 5.73 2.29
CA VAL A 40 10.95 5.57 0.84
C VAL A 40 10.68 6.92 0.20
N ARG A 41 11.56 7.31 -0.71
CA ARG A 41 11.32 8.44 -1.61
C ARG A 41 10.52 7.98 -2.81
N ILE A 42 9.46 8.73 -3.14
CA ILE A 42 8.59 8.46 -4.28
C ILE A 42 8.80 9.56 -5.31
N THR A 43 9.23 9.18 -6.50
CA THR A 43 9.37 10.09 -7.65
C THR A 43 8.33 9.75 -8.70
N ARG A 44 7.79 10.76 -9.36
CA ARG A 44 6.86 10.61 -10.49
C ARG A 44 7.58 10.92 -11.78
N ALA A 45 7.45 10.05 -12.78
CA ALA A 45 7.99 10.32 -14.11
C ALA A 45 7.47 11.65 -14.66
N GLY A 46 8.39 12.47 -15.19
CA GLY A 46 8.08 13.81 -15.71
C GLY A 46 7.81 14.89 -14.64
N ASN A 47 8.03 14.62 -13.35
CA ASN A 47 7.87 15.61 -12.29
C ASN A 47 9.14 15.69 -11.44
N ALA A 48 9.64 16.92 -11.21
CA ALA A 48 10.82 17.16 -10.37
C ALA A 48 10.55 17.00 -8.87
N ASN A 49 9.28 17.08 -8.44
CA ASN A 49 8.90 16.94 -7.04
C ASN A 49 8.86 15.47 -6.65
N SER A 50 9.33 15.17 -5.43
CA SER A 50 9.26 13.85 -4.83
C SER A 50 8.37 13.85 -3.59
N GLY A 51 7.66 12.74 -3.38
CA GLY A 51 7.01 12.44 -2.12
C GLY A 51 7.91 11.60 -1.21
N TYR A 52 7.51 11.47 0.06
CA TYR A 52 8.20 10.63 1.02
C TYR A 52 7.19 9.85 1.85
N GLN A 53 7.48 8.56 2.06
CA GLN A 53 6.71 7.68 2.92
C GLN A 53 7.63 6.99 3.93
N THR A 54 7.10 6.75 5.11
CA THR A 54 7.77 5.92 6.12
C THR A 54 6.91 4.71 6.41
N PHE A 55 7.54 3.55 6.41
CA PHE A 55 6.93 2.25 6.72
C PHE A 55 7.57 1.65 7.97
N ASP A 56 6.85 0.74 8.64
CA ASP A 56 7.51 -0.20 9.55
C ASP A 56 8.16 -1.36 8.75
N ARG A 57 8.86 -2.26 9.45
CA ARG A 57 9.56 -3.40 8.82
C ARG A 57 8.62 -4.45 8.22
N SER A 58 7.32 -4.32 8.42
CA SER A 58 6.28 -5.15 7.82
C SER A 58 5.54 -4.43 6.69
N TRP A 59 6.07 -3.33 6.18
CA TRP A 59 5.48 -2.53 5.12
C TRP A 59 4.11 -1.89 5.46
N ASN A 60 3.77 -1.73 6.74
CA ASN A 60 2.67 -0.86 7.11
C ASN A 60 3.11 0.60 6.99
N VAL A 61 2.27 1.45 6.43
CA VAL A 61 2.55 2.89 6.32
C VAL A 61 2.42 3.55 7.71
N ILE A 62 3.44 4.31 8.10
CA ILE A 62 3.43 5.16 9.31
C ILE A 62 3.12 6.59 8.91
N ASN A 63 3.82 7.13 7.89
CA ASN A 63 3.57 8.47 7.36
C ASN A 63 3.52 8.43 5.84
N SER A 64 2.66 9.25 5.25
CA SER A 64 2.56 9.45 3.80
C SER A 64 2.21 10.90 3.52
N GLY A 65 3.21 11.69 3.12
CA GLY A 65 3.04 13.13 2.93
C GLY A 65 2.55 13.80 4.22
N VAL A 66 1.35 14.35 4.19
CA VAL A 66 0.72 15.05 5.34
C VAL A 66 -0.10 14.13 6.24
N SER A 67 -0.28 12.86 5.86
CA SER A 67 -1.04 11.87 6.62
C SER A 67 -0.13 11.07 7.53
N ARG A 68 -0.56 10.89 8.77
CA ARG A 68 0.08 10.04 9.78
C ARG A 68 -0.89 8.97 10.26
N TYR A 69 -0.41 7.75 10.35
CA TYR A 69 -1.15 6.60 10.88
C TYR A 69 -0.59 6.19 12.24
N ALA A 70 -1.45 5.95 13.22
CA ALA A 70 -1.04 5.57 14.57
C ALA A 70 -1.78 4.29 15.04
N PRO A 71 -1.06 3.18 15.30
CA PRO A 71 0.40 3.01 15.23
C PRO A 71 0.95 2.97 13.79
N ASN A 72 0.17 2.49 12.81
CA ASN A 72 0.43 2.41 11.38
C ASN A 72 -0.91 2.17 10.65
N ASP A 73 -0.91 2.09 9.32
CA ASP A 73 -2.15 1.97 8.53
C ASP A 73 -2.76 0.55 8.51
N GLY A 74 -2.03 -0.45 8.99
CA GLY A 74 -2.47 -1.85 9.08
C GLY A 74 -2.45 -2.64 7.77
N THR A 75 -1.99 -2.05 6.65
CA THR A 75 -1.99 -2.69 5.33
C THR A 75 -0.74 -3.50 5.00
N GLY A 76 0.16 -3.64 5.97
CA GLY A 76 1.42 -4.34 5.81
C GLY A 76 1.31 -5.87 5.79
N ILE A 77 2.46 -6.50 5.73
CA ILE A 77 2.63 -7.95 5.54
C ILE A 77 2.93 -8.62 6.87
N ARG A 78 2.07 -9.48 7.35
CA ARG A 78 2.30 -10.25 8.58
C ARG A 78 2.92 -11.62 8.27
N ALA A 79 4.23 -11.66 8.08
CA ALA A 79 4.97 -12.89 7.90
C ALA A 79 4.90 -13.82 9.16
N PRO A 80 5.08 -15.15 9.03
CA PRO A 80 5.08 -15.89 7.79
C PRO A 80 3.69 -15.94 7.15
N LEU A 81 3.62 -15.90 5.81
CA LEU A 81 2.37 -15.99 5.07
C LEU A 81 2.01 -17.45 4.81
N ALA A 82 0.71 -17.74 4.87
CA ALA A 82 0.12 -19.00 4.48
C ALA A 82 -1.32 -18.76 4.03
N VAL A 83 -1.80 -19.49 3.02
CA VAL A 83 -3.20 -19.41 2.57
C VAL A 83 -4.14 -19.71 3.74
N GLY A 84 -5.16 -18.89 3.90
CA GLY A 84 -6.10 -18.95 5.01
C GLY A 84 -5.72 -18.11 6.23
N LYS A 85 -4.49 -17.62 6.34
CA LYS A 85 -4.07 -16.74 7.44
C LYS A 85 -4.88 -15.44 7.43
N THR A 86 -5.38 -15.03 8.59
CA THR A 86 -6.15 -13.80 8.78
C THR A 86 -5.58 -12.97 9.93
N TRP A 87 -5.74 -11.66 9.86
CA TRP A 87 -5.45 -10.76 10.98
C TRP A 87 -6.33 -9.52 10.91
N SER A 88 -6.54 -8.89 12.06
CA SER A 88 -7.27 -7.63 12.18
C SER A 88 -6.37 -6.54 12.73
N PHE A 89 -6.73 -5.30 12.45
CA PHE A 89 -6.01 -4.13 12.93
C PHE A 89 -6.95 -2.97 13.22
N LYS A 90 -6.48 -2.04 14.05
CA LYS A 90 -7.11 -0.74 14.30
C LYS A 90 -6.04 0.33 14.22
N SER A 91 -6.40 1.47 13.68
CA SER A 91 -5.50 2.59 13.45
C SER A 91 -6.26 3.91 13.51
N ASN A 92 -5.53 4.99 13.75
CA ASN A 92 -6.02 6.34 13.55
C ASN A 92 -5.30 6.97 12.36
N ASP A 93 -6.04 7.66 11.50
CA ASP A 93 -5.54 8.42 10.36
C ASP A 93 -5.68 9.91 10.69
N ILE A 94 -4.59 10.64 10.66
CA ILE A 94 -4.53 12.06 10.99
C ILE A 94 -3.90 12.79 9.80
N ASN A 95 -4.66 13.70 9.19
CA ASN A 95 -4.16 14.56 8.13
C ASN A 95 -3.78 15.93 8.71
N GLY A 96 -2.49 16.25 8.68
CA GLY A 96 -1.95 17.47 9.29
C GLY A 96 -2.36 18.77 8.59
N THR A 97 -2.81 18.70 7.33
CA THR A 97 -3.22 19.89 6.56
C THR A 97 -4.72 20.17 6.70
N SER A 98 -5.56 19.14 6.53
CA SER A 98 -7.02 19.31 6.60
C SER A 98 -7.59 19.21 8.01
N GLY A 99 -6.79 18.74 8.98
CA GLY A 99 -7.26 18.44 10.33
C GLY A 99 -8.18 17.20 10.39
N PHE A 100 -8.31 16.45 9.29
CA PHE A 100 -9.08 15.21 9.30
C PHE A 100 -8.49 14.22 10.30
N SER A 101 -9.35 13.64 11.10
CA SER A 101 -9.01 12.54 12.00
C SER A 101 -9.99 11.38 11.76
N GLY A 102 -9.46 10.24 11.33
CA GLY A 102 -10.23 9.03 11.03
C GLY A 102 -9.88 7.88 11.95
N ARG A 103 -10.87 7.10 12.34
CA ARG A 103 -10.69 5.80 12.98
C ARG A 103 -10.78 4.74 11.89
N ARG A 104 -9.77 3.89 11.82
CA ARG A 104 -9.68 2.79 10.85
C ARG A 104 -9.77 1.46 11.60
N SER A 105 -10.55 0.54 11.07
CA SER A 105 -10.53 -0.86 11.50
C SER A 105 -10.57 -1.75 10.25
N GLY A 106 -9.73 -2.76 10.23
CA GLY A 106 -9.63 -3.61 9.06
C GLY A 106 -9.31 -5.05 9.39
N THR A 107 -9.52 -5.89 8.39
CA THR A 107 -9.17 -7.31 8.40
C THR A 107 -8.52 -7.67 7.09
N SER A 108 -7.43 -8.41 7.17
CA SER A 108 -6.69 -8.96 6.03
C SER A 108 -6.75 -10.48 6.05
N LYS A 109 -6.81 -11.09 4.87
CA LYS A 109 -6.79 -12.53 4.66
C LYS A 109 -5.91 -12.90 3.49
N VAL A 110 -5.02 -13.86 3.66
CA VAL A 110 -4.30 -14.51 2.55
C VAL A 110 -5.27 -15.47 1.86
N THR A 111 -5.69 -15.17 0.64
CA THR A 111 -6.73 -15.93 -0.06
C THR A 111 -6.16 -17.01 -0.96
N THR A 112 -4.99 -16.77 -1.57
CA THR A 112 -4.36 -17.73 -2.47
C THR A 112 -2.85 -17.48 -2.57
N GLN A 113 -2.12 -18.48 -3.02
CA GLN A 113 -0.78 -18.37 -3.54
C GLN A 113 -0.82 -18.66 -5.04
N GLU A 114 -0.32 -17.75 -5.85
CA GLU A 114 -0.44 -17.81 -7.31
C GLU A 114 0.71 -17.11 -8.00
N ASN A 115 1.05 -17.56 -9.21
CA ASN A 115 1.97 -16.85 -10.07
C ASN A 115 1.24 -15.77 -10.85
N ILE A 116 1.76 -14.55 -10.81
CA ILE A 116 1.28 -13.47 -11.67
C ILE A 116 2.42 -12.92 -12.52
N THR A 117 2.06 -12.46 -13.72
CA THR A 117 3.00 -11.82 -14.63
C THR A 117 2.68 -10.33 -14.71
N THR A 118 3.70 -9.51 -14.52
CA THR A 118 3.68 -8.05 -14.70
C THR A 118 4.73 -7.69 -15.75
N PRO A 119 4.82 -6.45 -16.24
CA PRO A 119 5.91 -6.03 -17.10
C PRO A 119 7.31 -6.26 -16.51
N ALA A 120 7.44 -6.29 -15.18
CA ALA A 120 8.71 -6.56 -14.49
C ALA A 120 9.09 -8.05 -14.44
N GLY A 121 8.20 -8.96 -14.80
CA GLY A 121 8.44 -10.41 -14.79
C GLY A 121 7.30 -11.23 -14.18
N THR A 122 7.57 -12.52 -13.98
CA THR A 122 6.63 -13.46 -13.33
C THR A 122 7.08 -13.75 -11.91
N PHE A 123 6.14 -13.67 -10.96
CA PHE A 123 6.38 -13.77 -9.53
C PHE A 123 5.46 -14.79 -8.88
N ASP A 124 5.99 -15.63 -8.01
CA ASP A 124 5.19 -16.39 -7.05
C ASP A 124 4.74 -15.43 -5.94
N THR A 125 3.43 -15.31 -5.76
CA THR A 125 2.83 -14.29 -4.91
C THR A 125 1.81 -14.87 -3.94
N PHE A 126 1.68 -14.23 -2.78
CA PHE A 126 0.51 -14.37 -1.92
C PHE A 126 -0.47 -13.24 -2.21
N ARG A 127 -1.72 -13.57 -2.55
CA ARG A 127 -2.78 -12.58 -2.66
C ARG A 127 -3.42 -12.37 -1.30
N ILE A 128 -3.37 -11.11 -0.85
CA ILE A 128 -3.93 -10.67 0.43
C ILE A 128 -5.11 -9.75 0.14
N GLU A 129 -6.29 -10.10 0.63
CA GLU A 129 -7.48 -9.26 0.58
C GLU A 129 -7.63 -8.51 1.90
N THR A 130 -7.76 -7.19 1.84
CA THR A 130 -7.91 -6.31 3.00
C THR A 130 -9.18 -5.48 2.86
N SER A 131 -10.02 -5.52 3.88
CA SER A 131 -11.21 -4.66 4.00
C SER A 131 -11.04 -3.72 5.18
N ILE A 132 -11.24 -2.41 4.95
CA ILE A 132 -11.04 -1.36 5.94
C ILE A 132 -12.31 -0.52 6.03
N GLN A 133 -12.80 -0.31 7.25
CA GLN A 133 -13.80 0.70 7.57
C GLN A 133 -13.11 1.93 8.13
N ILE A 134 -13.44 3.09 7.58
CA ILE A 134 -12.94 4.39 8.02
C ILE A 134 -14.14 5.20 8.53
N GLN A 135 -14.01 5.79 9.71
CA GLN A 135 -15.02 6.66 10.30
C GLN A 135 -14.36 7.97 10.73
N ASN A 136 -14.93 9.09 10.31
CA ASN A 136 -14.48 10.39 10.78
C ASN A 136 -14.67 10.49 12.31
N ALA A 137 -13.60 10.82 13.04
CA ALA A 137 -13.64 10.89 14.49
C ALA A 137 -14.57 12.00 15.01
N ASN A 138 -14.78 13.05 14.22
CA ASN A 138 -15.61 14.20 14.55
C ASN A 138 -17.04 14.13 13.99
N ASN A 139 -17.30 13.18 13.09
CA ASN A 139 -18.62 12.97 12.48
C ASN A 139 -18.85 11.48 12.22
N ALA A 140 -19.59 10.84 13.12
CA ALA A 140 -19.83 9.39 13.07
C ALA A 140 -20.66 8.93 11.85
N THR A 141 -21.33 9.83 11.16
CA THR A 141 -22.10 9.53 9.93
C THR A 141 -21.20 9.53 8.69
N ASP A 142 -20.07 10.20 8.75
CA ASP A 142 -19.10 10.23 7.66
C ASP A 142 -18.22 8.96 7.72
N LYS A 143 -18.52 8.04 6.81
CA LYS A 143 -17.91 6.72 6.73
C LYS A 143 -17.44 6.42 5.32
N ALA A 144 -16.35 5.69 5.24
CA ALA A 144 -15.83 5.14 3.99
C ALA A 144 -15.40 3.68 4.18
N GLN A 145 -15.43 2.93 3.09
CA GLN A 145 -14.94 1.56 3.01
C GLN A 145 -13.85 1.47 1.95
N VAL A 146 -12.75 0.84 2.31
CA VAL A 146 -11.69 0.46 1.38
C VAL A 146 -11.67 -1.05 1.24
N VAL A 147 -11.60 -1.52 0.00
CA VAL A 147 -11.27 -2.91 -0.34
C VAL A 147 -9.99 -2.88 -1.15
N MET A 148 -9.00 -3.63 -0.69
CA MET A 148 -7.68 -3.68 -1.33
C MET A 148 -7.28 -5.14 -1.55
N GLN A 149 -6.68 -5.43 -2.70
CA GLN A 149 -6.00 -6.69 -2.97
C GLN A 149 -4.52 -6.39 -3.19
N THR A 150 -3.66 -7.13 -2.52
CA THR A 150 -2.21 -7.01 -2.63
C THR A 150 -1.62 -8.36 -3.06
N TRP A 151 -0.86 -8.37 -4.15
CA TRP A 151 -0.04 -9.50 -4.56
C TRP A 151 1.39 -9.24 -4.10
N TYR A 152 1.75 -9.88 -3.01
CA TYR A 152 3.06 -9.76 -2.39
C TYR A 152 3.98 -10.89 -2.86
N ALA A 153 5.15 -10.54 -3.36
CA ALA A 153 6.19 -11.48 -3.81
C ALA A 153 7.32 -11.57 -2.77
N PRO A 154 7.43 -12.69 -2.02
CA PRO A 154 8.49 -12.86 -1.01
C PRO A 154 9.91 -12.76 -1.57
N ALA A 155 10.10 -13.10 -2.86
CA ALA A 155 11.40 -13.08 -3.51
C ALA A 155 12.02 -11.67 -3.58
N ILE A 156 11.18 -10.63 -3.67
CA ILE A 156 11.62 -9.23 -3.75
C ILE A 156 11.21 -8.41 -2.52
N ASP A 157 10.66 -9.08 -1.48
CA ASP A 157 10.12 -8.46 -0.26
C ASP A 157 9.19 -7.27 -0.54
N HIS A 158 8.37 -7.36 -1.61
CA HIS A 158 7.46 -6.26 -1.94
C HIS A 158 6.25 -6.75 -2.72
N TRP A 159 5.21 -5.89 -2.83
CA TRP A 159 4.07 -6.18 -3.70
C TRP A 159 4.43 -5.92 -5.16
N VAL A 160 3.91 -6.74 -6.05
CA VAL A 160 4.06 -6.60 -7.49
C VAL A 160 2.81 -6.07 -8.16
N LYS A 161 1.67 -6.17 -7.45
CA LYS A 161 0.39 -5.61 -7.88
C LYS A 161 -0.46 -5.26 -6.68
N ARG A 162 -1.24 -4.21 -6.82
CA ARG A 162 -2.22 -3.80 -5.82
C ARG A 162 -3.46 -3.22 -6.51
N SER A 163 -4.65 -3.66 -6.13
CA SER A 163 -5.89 -3.01 -6.51
C SER A 163 -6.52 -2.34 -5.30
N PHE A 164 -7.17 -1.21 -5.53
CA PHE A 164 -7.75 -0.37 -4.49
C PHE A 164 -9.14 0.10 -4.93
N LEU A 165 -10.10 -0.01 -4.03
CA LEU A 165 -11.47 0.46 -4.22
C LEU A 165 -11.91 1.22 -2.96
N LEU A 166 -12.23 2.51 -3.12
CA LEU A 166 -12.80 3.35 -2.08
C LEU A 166 -14.27 3.61 -2.37
N ARG A 167 -15.11 3.38 -1.36
CA ARG A 167 -16.54 3.72 -1.37
C ARG A 167 -16.88 4.64 -0.23
N SER A 168 -17.73 5.63 -0.50
CA SER A 168 -18.36 6.50 0.49
C SER A 168 -19.79 6.81 0.02
N ASP A 169 -20.76 6.87 0.93
CA ASP A 169 -22.18 7.08 0.62
C ASP A 169 -22.72 6.14 -0.46
N SER A 170 -22.36 4.85 -0.38
CA SER A 170 -22.71 3.81 -1.36
C SER A 170 -22.20 4.05 -2.79
N ARG A 171 -21.31 5.02 -2.99
CA ARG A 171 -20.72 5.36 -4.29
C ARG A 171 -19.24 4.97 -4.34
N VAL A 172 -18.81 4.51 -5.51
CA VAL A 172 -17.38 4.35 -5.79
C VAL A 172 -16.78 5.75 -5.96
N ARG A 173 -15.79 6.08 -5.13
CA ARG A 173 -15.05 7.35 -5.18
C ARG A 173 -13.73 7.20 -5.91
N GLU A 174 -13.10 6.04 -5.75
CA GLU A 174 -11.81 5.74 -6.34
C GLU A 174 -11.73 4.24 -6.63
N LYS A 175 -11.19 3.89 -7.78
CA LYS A 175 -10.84 2.53 -8.16
C LYS A 175 -9.59 2.57 -9.00
N ASN A 176 -8.53 1.94 -8.53
CA ASN A 176 -7.26 1.94 -9.24
C ASN A 176 -6.52 0.61 -9.10
N THR A 177 -5.59 0.42 -10.03
CA THR A 177 -4.62 -0.68 -10.01
C THR A 177 -3.21 -0.11 -10.12
N VAL A 178 -2.33 -0.63 -9.30
CA VAL A 178 -0.89 -0.34 -9.31
C VAL A 178 -0.17 -1.63 -9.67
N GLU A 179 0.66 -1.61 -10.71
CA GLU A 179 1.36 -2.79 -11.21
C GLU A 179 2.85 -2.51 -11.41
N LEU A 180 3.68 -3.45 -10.95
CA LEU A 180 5.14 -3.35 -11.03
C LEU A 180 5.60 -3.46 -12.48
N VAL A 181 6.33 -2.44 -12.95
CA VAL A 181 6.90 -2.41 -14.31
C VAL A 181 8.41 -2.62 -14.33
N GLU A 182 9.08 -2.30 -13.21
CA GLU A 182 10.53 -2.48 -13.04
C GLU A 182 10.87 -2.57 -11.56
N TYR A 183 11.92 -3.30 -11.24
CA TYR A 183 12.53 -3.27 -9.91
C TYR A 183 14.04 -3.51 -10.00
N GLY A 184 14.78 -2.98 -9.04
CA GLY A 184 16.22 -3.22 -8.91
C GLY A 184 16.58 -3.41 -7.45
N ARG A 185 17.49 -4.35 -7.23
CA ARG A 185 18.18 -4.54 -5.96
C ARG A 185 19.64 -4.15 -6.11
N ARG A 186 20.22 -3.64 -5.03
CA ARG A 186 21.64 -3.35 -4.98
C ARG A 186 22.43 -4.54 -4.51
#